data_12128130d68daedf44cdf31b0f3abb33
#
_entry.id   12128130d68daedf44cdf31b0f3abb33
#
_cell.length_a   1.000
_cell.length_b   1.000
_cell.length_c   1.000
_cell.angle_alpha   90.00
_cell.angle_beta   90.00
_cell.angle_gamma   90.00
#
_symmetry.space_group_name_H-M   'P 1'
#
loop_
_entity.id
_entity.type
_entity.pdbx_description
1 polymer ?
#
loop_
_entity_poly.entity_id
_entity_poly.type
_entity_poly.pdbx_seq_one_letter_code
_entity_poly.pdbx_strand_id
1 'polypeptide(L)'
;HTRWATHGKVTKENTHPFTSRDDNFAVVHNGIISNYRPLKAQLQKEGFKFSSETDTEVLAHLLEKFYKRSRNVENAFVKMLSLIEGTYAIALISSYHPEQIFCAKKESPLMLGIGDEIKFIGSDFNAFIDHTKNAVILDDREYAIISRDAYVVKDLLSKEEITKPITKIEWDSETSKKGGYPHYMLKEIYEQPQTISNALDLEESGLDEIVDLFAKSKSSYLLGVGTTFYVAKYGKYVFSKLAQEFFPSISSDEFMALANVNKQSLFFCASQSGETFDTLSALKHAKSKGAQTAAVVNVMGSSIARLVDKVVLQGSGPEICVISTKAALSQMVILTVLAMKLAVKKKAITTKTYNQHMLSLRELPGIIQGILNERSGFIHRLAHKYSGTRNWLYLGRGVYYPIALESALKMKEVAYVHAEGMPGGFLKHGTLAMIDDDVSSIVFVPPPEDKDLYEATMHSIEEIRARSGFVLGIHFSEQGKNSDLYSEELILPKVPPLTAPLIQLVIGQLFAYFTATSLKRNVDKPRSLAKSVTVA
;
A
#
# COMPACT_ATOMS: atom_id res chain seq x y z
N HIS A 1 17.39 -4.32 -15.25
CA HIS A 1 16.85 -4.38 -13.88
C HIS A 1 16.83 -3.01 -13.22
N THR A 2 15.69 -2.62 -12.65
CA THR A 2 15.55 -1.44 -11.79
C THR A 2 15.78 -1.90 -10.35
N ARG A 3 16.99 -1.76 -9.86
CA ARG A 3 17.41 -2.35 -8.59
C ARG A 3 16.79 -1.66 -7.36
N TRP A 4 16.13 -2.43 -6.51
CA TRP A 4 15.86 -2.11 -5.12
C TRP A 4 16.94 -2.77 -4.25
N ALA A 5 17.85 -1.98 -3.69
CA ALA A 5 19.00 -2.52 -3.00
C ALA A 5 18.68 -2.89 -1.55
N THR A 6 18.61 -4.19 -1.25
CA THR A 6 18.60 -4.72 0.13
C THR A 6 20.03 -5.05 0.59
N HIS A 7 20.90 -5.51 -0.33
CA HIS A 7 22.29 -5.85 -0.08
C HIS A 7 23.19 -5.30 -1.19
N GLY A 8 24.32 -4.69 -0.85
CA GLY A 8 25.28 -4.11 -1.77
C GLY A 8 24.84 -2.77 -2.37
N LYS A 9 25.80 -2.01 -2.89
CA LYS A 9 25.56 -0.71 -3.53
C LYS A 9 24.84 -0.88 -4.87
N VAL A 10 24.19 0.19 -5.35
CA VAL A 10 23.58 0.22 -6.69
C VAL A 10 24.70 0.43 -7.73
N THR A 11 25.28 -0.66 -8.20
CA THR A 11 26.31 -0.72 -9.24
C THR A 11 25.96 -1.75 -10.29
N LYS A 12 26.64 -1.75 -11.42
CA LYS A 12 26.42 -2.71 -12.51
C LYS A 12 26.70 -4.15 -12.05
N GLU A 13 27.76 -4.35 -11.27
CA GLU A 13 28.19 -5.64 -10.76
C GLU A 13 27.17 -6.25 -9.78
N ASN A 14 26.40 -5.39 -9.10
CA ASN A 14 25.35 -5.78 -8.17
C ASN A 14 23.96 -5.89 -8.83
N THR A 15 23.88 -5.92 -10.15
CA THR A 15 22.61 -5.90 -10.91
C THR A 15 22.29 -7.26 -11.52
N HIS A 16 21.03 -7.71 -11.42
CA HIS A 16 20.57 -8.95 -12.07
C HIS A 16 20.68 -8.87 -13.61
N PRO A 17 20.84 -10.00 -14.30
CA PRO A 17 20.95 -11.37 -13.76
C PRO A 17 22.35 -11.65 -13.19
N PHE A 18 22.44 -12.63 -12.27
CA PHE A 18 23.72 -13.21 -11.84
C PHE A 18 23.95 -14.53 -12.56
N THR A 19 25.18 -14.76 -13.04
CA THR A 19 25.55 -15.96 -13.75
C THR A 19 26.41 -16.89 -12.92
N SER A 20 26.39 -18.18 -13.23
CA SER A 20 27.36 -19.14 -12.73
C SER A 20 28.74 -18.88 -13.34
N ARG A 21 29.80 -19.42 -12.72
CA ARG A 21 31.17 -19.25 -13.19
C ARG A 21 31.40 -19.70 -14.64
N ASP A 22 30.66 -20.71 -15.08
CA ASP A 22 30.69 -21.27 -16.43
C ASP A 22 29.64 -20.68 -17.38
N ASP A 23 28.92 -19.62 -16.94
CA ASP A 23 27.85 -18.92 -17.65
C ASP A 23 26.69 -19.83 -18.16
N ASN A 24 26.56 -21.03 -17.59
CA ASN A 24 25.50 -21.96 -18.00
C ASN A 24 24.18 -21.75 -17.25
N PHE A 25 24.19 -20.94 -16.20
CA PHE A 25 23.00 -20.56 -15.44
C PHE A 25 22.95 -19.06 -15.28
N ALA A 26 21.78 -18.46 -15.49
CA ALA A 26 21.49 -17.07 -15.18
C ALA A 26 20.25 -16.97 -14.31
N VAL A 27 20.35 -16.21 -13.22
CA VAL A 27 19.32 -16.10 -12.16
C VAL A 27 18.91 -14.66 -11.95
N VAL A 28 17.63 -14.43 -11.84
CA VAL A 28 17.04 -13.20 -11.28
C VAL A 28 16.30 -13.54 -9.99
N HIS A 29 16.33 -12.64 -9.02
CA HIS A 29 15.80 -12.87 -7.69
C HIS A 29 15.23 -11.56 -7.10
N ASN A 30 14.02 -11.64 -6.59
CA ASN A 30 13.43 -10.63 -5.72
C ASN A 30 13.24 -11.26 -4.33
N GLY A 31 13.75 -10.61 -3.29
CA GLY A 31 13.72 -11.13 -1.93
C GLY A 31 15.05 -10.98 -1.21
N ILE A 32 15.23 -11.72 -0.13
CA ILE A 32 16.44 -11.74 0.71
C ILE A 32 16.79 -13.18 1.05
N ILE A 33 17.99 -13.64 0.69
CA ILE A 33 18.53 -14.92 1.12
C ILE A 33 19.24 -14.72 2.46
N SER A 34 18.55 -15.00 3.56
CA SER A 34 19.02 -14.68 4.92
C SER A 34 20.30 -15.44 5.31
N ASN A 35 20.47 -16.67 4.81
CA ASN A 35 21.64 -17.49 5.07
C ASN A 35 22.75 -17.38 3.99
N TYR A 36 22.76 -16.32 3.18
CA TYR A 36 23.74 -16.18 2.08
C TYR A 36 25.19 -16.14 2.56
N ARG A 37 25.48 -15.56 3.74
CA ARG A 37 26.86 -15.42 4.25
C ARG A 37 27.53 -16.77 4.50
N PRO A 38 26.97 -17.73 5.27
CA PRO A 38 27.54 -19.06 5.41
C PRO A 38 27.62 -19.81 4.08
N LEU A 39 26.62 -19.69 3.19
CA LEU A 39 26.65 -20.31 1.86
C LEU A 39 27.80 -19.74 1.00
N LYS A 40 27.98 -18.42 0.99
CA LYS A 40 29.08 -17.74 0.30
C LYS A 40 30.45 -18.21 0.82
N ALA A 41 30.64 -18.26 2.14
CA ALA A 41 31.89 -18.72 2.76
C ALA A 41 32.21 -20.19 2.42
N GLN A 42 31.19 -21.05 2.37
CA GLN A 42 31.34 -22.43 1.94
C GLN A 42 31.78 -22.54 0.47
N LEU A 43 31.06 -21.83 -0.42
CA LEU A 43 31.37 -21.81 -1.86
C LEU A 43 32.77 -21.25 -2.13
N GLN A 44 33.19 -20.22 -1.40
CA GLN A 44 34.54 -19.66 -1.51
C GLN A 44 35.62 -20.69 -1.13
N LYS A 45 35.42 -21.50 -0.08
CA LYS A 45 36.31 -22.61 0.28
C LYS A 45 36.36 -23.69 -0.81
N GLU A 46 35.29 -23.84 -1.57
CA GLU A 46 35.22 -24.76 -2.72
C GLU A 46 35.78 -24.14 -4.03
N GLY A 47 36.34 -22.93 -3.97
CA GLY A 47 37.02 -22.28 -5.09
C GLY A 47 36.09 -21.41 -5.98
N PHE A 48 34.85 -21.13 -5.56
CA PHE A 48 34.00 -20.18 -6.26
C PHE A 48 34.42 -18.74 -5.94
N LYS A 49 34.53 -17.91 -6.97
CA LYS A 49 34.82 -16.49 -6.86
C LYS A 49 33.51 -15.69 -6.98
N PHE A 50 33.37 -14.68 -6.16
CA PHE A 50 32.23 -13.79 -6.16
C PHE A 50 32.62 -12.43 -6.71
N SER A 51 31.80 -11.89 -7.59
CA SER A 51 31.96 -10.58 -8.22
C SER A 51 31.12 -9.49 -7.58
N SER A 52 30.07 -9.87 -6.84
CA SER A 52 29.11 -8.94 -6.26
C SER A 52 29.08 -8.97 -4.72
N GLU A 53 28.48 -7.91 -4.17
CA GLU A 53 28.18 -7.80 -2.74
C GLU A 53 26.78 -8.34 -2.39
N THR A 54 26.04 -8.88 -3.37
CA THR A 54 24.65 -9.29 -3.19
C THR A 54 24.52 -10.68 -2.57
N ASP A 55 23.38 -10.93 -2.01
CA ASP A 55 22.95 -12.25 -1.54
C ASP A 55 22.54 -13.19 -2.68
N THR A 56 22.20 -12.64 -3.85
CA THR A 56 21.67 -13.42 -4.99
C THR A 56 22.73 -14.25 -5.72
N GLU A 57 23.99 -13.79 -5.79
CA GLU A 57 25.04 -14.48 -6.55
C GLU A 57 25.31 -15.92 -6.04
N VAL A 58 25.03 -16.19 -4.75
CA VAL A 58 25.15 -17.56 -4.20
C VAL A 58 24.25 -18.56 -4.92
N LEU A 59 23.09 -18.12 -5.45
CA LEU A 59 22.13 -18.98 -6.14
C LEU A 59 22.73 -19.55 -7.43
N ALA A 60 23.35 -18.71 -8.24
CA ALA A 60 23.99 -19.12 -9.49
C ALA A 60 25.12 -20.13 -9.26
N HIS A 61 25.95 -19.91 -8.23
CA HIS A 61 27.03 -20.82 -7.88
C HIS A 61 26.54 -22.14 -7.26
N LEU A 62 25.48 -22.12 -6.46
CA LEU A 62 24.84 -23.34 -5.95
C LEU A 62 24.27 -24.20 -7.10
N LEU A 63 23.62 -23.57 -8.09
CA LEU A 63 23.11 -24.27 -9.28
C LEU A 63 24.22 -24.97 -10.02
N GLU A 64 25.33 -24.30 -10.32
CA GLU A 64 26.51 -24.89 -10.96
C GLU A 64 27.04 -26.10 -10.14
N LYS A 65 27.20 -25.93 -8.83
CA LYS A 65 27.67 -26.98 -7.92
C LYS A 65 26.77 -28.21 -7.95
N PHE A 66 25.46 -28.03 -7.86
CA PHE A 66 24.53 -29.17 -7.82
C PHE A 66 24.32 -29.80 -9.20
N TYR A 67 24.35 -29.01 -10.27
CA TYR A 67 24.28 -29.55 -11.61
C TYR A 67 25.51 -30.44 -11.95
N LYS A 68 26.70 -30.05 -11.55
CA LYS A 68 27.90 -30.88 -11.73
C LYS A 68 27.77 -32.28 -11.13
N ARG A 69 26.98 -32.40 -10.05
CA ARG A 69 26.74 -33.69 -9.36
C ARG A 69 25.57 -34.46 -9.96
N SER A 70 24.44 -33.78 -10.26
CA SER A 70 23.21 -34.42 -10.69
C SER A 70 23.09 -34.59 -12.20
N ARG A 71 23.76 -33.74 -12.98
CA ARG A 71 23.58 -33.58 -14.44
C ARG A 71 22.13 -33.35 -14.86
N ASN A 72 21.34 -32.77 -13.96
CA ASN A 72 19.93 -32.47 -14.19
C ASN A 72 19.60 -31.09 -13.59
N VAL A 73 19.06 -30.18 -14.40
CA VAL A 73 18.79 -28.78 -14.03
C VAL A 73 17.70 -28.72 -12.95
N GLU A 74 16.60 -29.48 -13.10
CA GLU A 74 15.52 -29.52 -12.13
C GLU A 74 16.00 -29.99 -10.75
N ASN A 75 16.80 -31.06 -10.71
CA ASN A 75 17.37 -31.55 -9.45
C ASN A 75 18.33 -30.54 -8.80
N ALA A 76 19.12 -29.82 -9.60
CA ALA A 76 20.00 -28.77 -9.10
C ALA A 76 19.19 -27.60 -8.53
N PHE A 77 18.10 -27.19 -9.21
CA PHE A 77 17.22 -26.13 -8.78
C PHE A 77 16.52 -26.48 -7.48
N VAL A 78 15.86 -27.64 -7.39
CA VAL A 78 15.20 -28.13 -6.17
C VAL A 78 16.19 -28.23 -5.00
N LYS A 79 17.41 -28.74 -5.26
CA LYS A 79 18.43 -28.84 -4.21
C LYS A 79 18.90 -27.47 -3.71
N MET A 80 19.05 -26.50 -4.60
CA MET A 80 19.33 -25.11 -4.23
C MET A 80 18.21 -24.55 -3.36
N LEU A 81 16.94 -24.66 -3.80
CA LEU A 81 15.77 -24.18 -3.06
C LEU A 81 15.65 -24.81 -1.65
N SER A 82 16.07 -26.06 -1.49
CA SER A 82 16.05 -26.76 -0.19
C SER A 82 17.11 -26.26 0.81
N LEU A 83 18.11 -25.49 0.37
CA LEU A 83 19.21 -25.01 1.20
C LEU A 83 19.11 -23.53 1.54
N ILE A 84 18.42 -22.75 0.73
CA ILE A 84 18.29 -21.31 0.95
C ILE A 84 17.22 -21.02 2.00
N GLU A 85 17.48 -20.02 2.82
CA GLU A 85 16.55 -19.50 3.82
C GLU A 85 16.21 -18.04 3.51
N GLY A 86 15.05 -17.59 3.95
CA GLY A 86 14.56 -16.24 3.70
C GLY A 86 13.43 -16.20 2.70
N THR A 87 13.22 -15.03 2.07
CA THR A 87 12.13 -14.76 1.12
C THR A 87 12.68 -14.72 -0.30
N TYR A 88 11.96 -15.28 -1.26
CA TYR A 88 12.41 -15.25 -2.65
C TYR A 88 11.28 -15.38 -3.68
N ALA A 89 11.46 -14.72 -4.81
CA ALA A 89 10.86 -15.02 -6.11
C ALA A 89 12.01 -15.12 -7.10
N ILE A 90 12.27 -16.33 -7.59
CA ILE A 90 13.44 -16.67 -8.41
C ILE A 90 12.96 -17.07 -9.80
N ALA A 91 13.64 -16.57 -10.84
CA ALA A 91 13.56 -17.16 -12.18
C ALA A 91 14.98 -17.48 -12.68
N LEU A 92 15.10 -18.64 -13.33
CA LEU A 92 16.34 -19.25 -13.80
C LEU A 92 16.21 -19.64 -15.25
N ILE A 93 17.22 -19.30 -16.04
CA ILE A 93 17.46 -19.88 -17.37
C ILE A 93 18.78 -20.65 -17.40
N SER A 94 18.90 -21.66 -18.26
CA SER A 94 20.09 -22.46 -18.38
C SER A 94 20.40 -22.81 -19.83
N SER A 95 21.67 -22.81 -20.19
CA SER A 95 22.12 -23.28 -21.52
C SER A 95 21.88 -24.78 -21.77
N TYR A 96 21.68 -25.55 -20.70
CA TYR A 96 21.37 -26.98 -20.81
C TYR A 96 19.90 -27.26 -21.17
N HIS A 97 19.00 -26.30 -20.95
CA HIS A 97 17.58 -26.34 -21.33
C HIS A 97 17.14 -24.95 -21.80
N PRO A 98 17.61 -24.47 -22.96
CA PRO A 98 17.41 -23.09 -23.41
C PRO A 98 15.95 -22.76 -23.71
N GLU A 99 15.09 -23.75 -23.91
CA GLU A 99 13.67 -23.62 -24.12
C GLU A 99 12.83 -23.57 -22.84
N GLN A 100 13.47 -23.67 -21.67
CA GLN A 100 12.77 -23.72 -20.38
C GLN A 100 13.21 -22.61 -19.44
N ILE A 101 12.23 -22.11 -18.68
CA ILE A 101 12.46 -21.23 -17.54
C ILE A 101 11.98 -21.95 -16.29
N PHE A 102 12.83 -22.02 -15.28
CA PHE A 102 12.48 -22.54 -13.96
C PHE A 102 12.19 -21.40 -13.02
N CYS A 103 11.13 -21.48 -12.25
CA CYS A 103 10.83 -20.44 -11.26
C CYS A 103 10.24 -21.02 -9.96
N ALA A 104 10.46 -20.31 -8.86
CA ALA A 104 9.93 -20.67 -7.56
C ALA A 104 9.78 -19.43 -6.68
N LYS A 105 8.92 -19.55 -5.65
CA LYS A 105 8.74 -18.47 -4.68
C LYS A 105 8.67 -19.00 -3.25
N LYS A 106 9.00 -18.11 -2.32
CA LYS A 106 8.68 -18.22 -0.89
C LYS A 106 8.46 -16.81 -0.35
N GLU A 107 7.23 -16.54 0.10
CA GLU A 107 6.76 -15.25 0.65
C GLU A 107 6.75 -14.08 -0.35
N SER A 108 7.73 -13.93 -1.23
CA SER A 108 7.71 -12.94 -2.32
C SER A 108 6.72 -13.35 -3.42
N PRO A 109 5.94 -12.42 -4.02
CA PRO A 109 4.95 -12.75 -5.04
C PRO A 109 5.60 -13.24 -6.33
N LEU A 110 5.00 -14.28 -6.95
CA LEU A 110 5.35 -14.76 -8.28
C LEU A 110 4.15 -15.44 -8.92
N MET A 111 3.89 -15.13 -10.17
CA MET A 111 2.78 -15.68 -10.94
C MET A 111 3.17 -15.89 -12.38
N LEU A 112 2.42 -16.77 -13.06
CA LEU A 112 2.58 -17.06 -14.48
C LEU A 112 1.44 -16.41 -15.24
N GLY A 113 1.74 -15.69 -16.32
CA GLY A 113 0.77 -15.24 -17.29
C GLY A 113 0.61 -16.29 -18.38
N ILE A 114 -0.62 -16.78 -18.61
CA ILE A 114 -0.89 -17.87 -19.55
C ILE A 114 -1.54 -17.29 -20.81
N GLY A 115 -0.73 -16.96 -21.80
CA GLY A 115 -1.18 -16.62 -23.14
C GLY A 115 -1.17 -17.85 -24.06
N ASP A 116 -1.80 -17.75 -25.21
CA ASP A 116 -1.91 -18.86 -26.15
C ASP A 116 -0.54 -19.26 -26.74
N GLU A 117 0.22 -18.28 -27.25
CA GLU A 117 1.52 -18.51 -27.89
C GLU A 117 2.72 -18.16 -27.01
N ILE A 118 2.51 -17.43 -25.91
CA ILE A 118 3.56 -16.93 -25.02
C ILE A 118 3.16 -17.14 -23.57
N LYS A 119 4.13 -17.53 -22.74
CA LYS A 119 3.97 -17.60 -21.29
C LYS A 119 4.85 -16.53 -20.64
N PHE A 120 4.39 -15.99 -19.53
CA PHE A 120 5.03 -14.89 -18.80
C PHE A 120 5.31 -15.29 -17.36
N ILE A 121 6.32 -14.66 -16.75
CA ILE A 121 6.59 -14.71 -15.32
C ILE A 121 6.62 -13.27 -14.83
N GLY A 122 5.89 -12.99 -13.76
CA GLY A 122 5.85 -11.66 -13.14
C GLY A 122 5.56 -11.72 -11.66
N SER A 123 5.94 -10.69 -10.95
CA SER A 123 5.58 -10.50 -9.53
C SER A 123 4.23 -9.80 -9.37
N ASP A 124 3.68 -9.26 -10.47
CA ASP A 124 2.41 -8.53 -10.51
C ASP A 124 1.73 -8.75 -11.87
N PHE A 125 0.40 -8.72 -11.92
CA PHE A 125 -0.39 -8.89 -13.15
C PHE A 125 -0.05 -7.85 -14.22
N ASN A 126 0.32 -6.64 -13.83
CA ASN A 126 0.70 -5.58 -14.77
C ASN A 126 1.92 -5.92 -15.63
N ALA A 127 2.71 -6.94 -15.24
CA ALA A 127 3.85 -7.41 -16.03
C ALA A 127 3.43 -8.05 -17.36
N PHE A 128 2.19 -8.54 -17.49
CA PHE A 128 1.73 -9.29 -18.67
C PHE A 128 0.25 -9.06 -19.06
N ILE A 129 -0.46 -8.14 -18.39
CA ILE A 129 -1.89 -7.89 -18.63
C ILE A 129 -2.20 -7.45 -20.07
N ASP A 130 -1.24 -6.80 -20.74
CA ASP A 130 -1.35 -6.41 -22.15
C ASP A 130 -1.35 -7.62 -23.13
N HIS A 131 -0.95 -8.79 -22.65
CA HIS A 131 -0.78 -9.99 -23.45
C HIS A 131 -1.74 -11.12 -23.06
N THR A 132 -2.07 -11.22 -21.76
CA THR A 132 -3.02 -12.23 -21.28
C THR A 132 -3.69 -11.79 -19.97
N LYS A 133 -4.96 -12.16 -19.84
CA LYS A 133 -5.75 -11.99 -18.61
C LYS A 133 -5.79 -13.26 -17.75
N ASN A 134 -5.17 -14.34 -18.20
CA ASN A 134 -5.13 -15.61 -17.49
C ASN A 134 -3.84 -15.73 -16.70
N ALA A 135 -3.95 -15.95 -15.39
CA ALA A 135 -2.81 -16.08 -14.51
C ALA A 135 -2.88 -17.35 -13.66
N VAL A 136 -1.71 -17.94 -13.40
CA VAL A 136 -1.51 -18.99 -12.41
C VAL A 136 -0.66 -18.45 -11.29
N ILE A 137 -1.18 -18.45 -10.06
CA ILE A 137 -0.50 -17.93 -8.89
C ILE A 137 0.22 -19.09 -8.20
N LEU A 138 1.54 -18.94 -8.00
CA LEU A 138 2.33 -19.92 -7.26
C LEU A 138 2.16 -19.70 -5.74
N ASP A 139 2.12 -20.80 -5.00
CA ASP A 139 2.16 -20.79 -3.54
C ASP A 139 3.57 -21.05 -3.02
N ASP A 140 3.79 -20.82 -1.72
CA ASP A 140 5.03 -21.17 -1.07
C ASP A 140 5.25 -22.69 -1.17
N ARG A 141 6.50 -23.10 -1.39
CA ARG A 141 6.89 -24.51 -1.61
C ARG A 141 6.46 -25.10 -2.97
N GLU A 142 6.07 -24.26 -3.91
CA GLU A 142 5.87 -24.66 -5.29
C GLU A 142 7.00 -24.14 -6.17
N TYR A 143 7.29 -24.87 -7.25
CA TYR A 143 8.12 -24.40 -8.34
C TYR A 143 7.45 -24.72 -9.67
N ALA A 144 7.77 -23.94 -10.69
CA ALA A 144 7.26 -24.18 -12.03
C ALA A 144 8.39 -24.31 -13.05
N ILE A 145 8.13 -25.11 -14.07
CA ILE A 145 8.93 -25.25 -15.28
C ILE A 145 8.05 -24.78 -16.44
N ILE A 146 8.52 -23.81 -17.19
CA ILE A 146 7.75 -23.13 -18.23
C ILE A 146 8.51 -23.26 -19.53
N SER A 147 7.82 -23.70 -20.56
CA SER A 147 8.26 -23.68 -21.94
C SER A 147 7.35 -22.78 -22.78
N ARG A 148 7.65 -22.64 -24.07
CA ARG A 148 6.81 -21.87 -24.99
C ARG A 148 5.35 -22.34 -24.97
N ASP A 149 5.14 -23.64 -24.99
CA ASP A 149 3.82 -24.22 -25.23
C ASP A 149 3.15 -24.74 -23.96
N ALA A 150 3.91 -25.00 -22.90
CA ALA A 150 3.42 -25.61 -21.68
C ALA A 150 4.02 -25.01 -20.40
N TYR A 151 3.34 -25.26 -19.29
CA TYR A 151 3.88 -25.05 -17.96
C TYR A 151 3.48 -26.22 -17.06
N VAL A 152 4.32 -26.52 -16.08
CA VAL A 152 4.05 -27.52 -15.05
C VAL A 152 4.39 -26.89 -13.70
N VAL A 153 3.49 -27.02 -12.74
CA VAL A 153 3.73 -26.61 -11.33
C VAL A 153 3.91 -27.89 -10.52
N LYS A 154 4.91 -27.89 -9.64
CA LYS A 154 5.26 -29.05 -8.81
C LYS A 154 5.47 -28.66 -7.35
N ASP A 155 5.17 -29.57 -6.43
CA ASP A 155 5.52 -29.44 -5.02
C ASP A 155 7.03 -29.63 -4.83
N LEU A 156 7.65 -28.77 -4.02
CA LEU A 156 9.10 -28.77 -3.81
C LEU A 156 9.62 -30.02 -3.10
N LEU A 157 8.79 -30.67 -2.27
CA LEU A 157 9.21 -31.84 -1.51
C LEU A 157 8.92 -33.16 -2.23
N SER A 158 7.66 -33.34 -2.68
CA SER A 158 7.23 -34.58 -3.35
C SER A 158 7.67 -34.60 -4.82
N LYS A 159 7.86 -33.44 -5.46
CA LYS A 159 8.08 -33.24 -6.90
C LYS A 159 6.87 -33.69 -7.75
N GLU A 160 5.74 -33.94 -7.14
CA GLU A 160 4.52 -34.27 -7.83
C GLU A 160 3.92 -33.02 -8.49
N GLU A 161 3.26 -33.25 -9.62
CA GLU A 161 2.60 -32.17 -10.36
C GLU A 161 1.33 -31.70 -9.62
N ILE A 162 1.16 -30.37 -9.57
CA ILE A 162 0.02 -29.71 -8.96
C ILE A 162 -0.81 -29.03 -10.03
N THR A 163 -2.08 -29.40 -10.12
CA THR A 163 -3.03 -28.67 -10.97
C THR A 163 -3.46 -27.38 -10.29
N LYS A 164 -3.13 -26.24 -10.89
CA LYS A 164 -3.49 -24.90 -10.36
C LYS A 164 -4.68 -24.32 -11.11
N PRO A 165 -5.61 -23.65 -10.42
CA PRO A 165 -6.67 -22.90 -11.07
C PRO A 165 -6.10 -21.71 -11.84
N ILE A 166 -6.70 -21.42 -13.00
CA ILE A 166 -6.42 -20.19 -13.74
C ILE A 166 -7.27 -19.07 -13.16
N THR A 167 -6.61 -18.05 -12.64
CA THR A 167 -7.25 -16.81 -12.17
C THR A 167 -7.42 -15.88 -13.36
N LYS A 168 -8.65 -15.46 -13.64
CA LYS A 168 -8.94 -14.47 -14.69
C LYS A 168 -8.88 -13.07 -14.12
N ILE A 169 -8.08 -12.20 -14.74
CA ILE A 169 -7.95 -10.79 -14.38
C ILE A 169 -9.14 -10.04 -14.98
N GLU A 170 -9.90 -9.32 -14.16
CA GLU A 170 -11.13 -8.64 -14.56
C GLU A 170 -10.88 -7.30 -15.26
N TRP A 171 -9.82 -6.57 -14.89
CA TRP A 171 -9.47 -5.30 -15.54
C TRP A 171 -8.65 -5.52 -16.83
N ASP A 172 -8.65 -4.52 -17.71
CA ASP A 172 -7.94 -4.54 -18.97
C ASP A 172 -6.74 -3.57 -19.03
N SER A 173 -5.96 -3.67 -20.09
CA SER A 173 -4.81 -2.80 -20.32
C SER A 173 -5.19 -1.35 -20.62
N GLU A 174 -6.37 -1.09 -21.17
CA GLU A 174 -6.85 0.28 -21.43
C GLU A 174 -7.05 1.02 -20.10
N THR A 175 -7.61 0.34 -19.08
CA THR A 175 -7.76 0.88 -17.73
C THR A 175 -6.41 1.19 -17.08
N SER A 176 -5.36 0.46 -17.43
CA SER A 176 -4.00 0.67 -16.92
C SER A 176 -3.24 1.81 -17.61
N LYS A 177 -3.68 2.29 -18.79
CA LYS A 177 -3.03 3.41 -19.51
C LYS A 177 -3.29 4.76 -18.85
N LYS A 178 -2.45 5.76 -19.14
CA LYS A 178 -2.56 7.11 -18.54
C LYS A 178 -3.83 7.89 -18.93
N GLY A 179 -4.52 7.51 -20.00
CA GLY A 179 -5.80 8.12 -20.40
C GLY A 179 -5.73 9.63 -20.65
N GLY A 180 -4.62 10.14 -21.22
CA GLY A 180 -4.41 11.58 -21.48
C GLY A 180 -3.81 12.38 -20.32
N TYR A 181 -3.66 11.77 -19.14
CA TYR A 181 -2.98 12.42 -18.01
C TYR A 181 -1.46 12.38 -18.15
N PRO A 182 -0.71 13.39 -17.67
CA PRO A 182 0.75 13.40 -17.74
C PRO A 182 1.37 12.30 -16.86
N HIS A 183 0.72 11.96 -15.75
CA HIS A 183 1.19 10.99 -14.76
C HIS A 183 0.08 10.06 -14.28
N TYR A 184 0.43 8.82 -13.91
CA TYR A 184 -0.52 7.89 -13.28
C TYR A 184 -1.07 8.43 -11.97
N MET A 185 -0.23 9.06 -11.12
CA MET A 185 -0.70 9.63 -9.87
C MET A 185 -1.86 10.61 -10.07
N LEU A 186 -1.76 11.52 -11.06
CA LEU A 186 -2.85 12.46 -11.34
C LEU A 186 -4.10 11.74 -11.86
N LYS A 187 -3.93 10.80 -12.80
CA LYS A 187 -5.04 9.96 -13.28
C LYS A 187 -5.76 9.28 -12.12
N GLU A 188 -5.02 8.63 -11.24
CA GLU A 188 -5.55 7.89 -10.10
C GLU A 188 -6.24 8.79 -9.07
N ILE A 189 -5.76 10.04 -8.89
CA ILE A 189 -6.49 11.05 -8.11
C ILE A 189 -7.82 11.42 -8.78
N TYR A 190 -7.85 11.56 -10.10
CA TYR A 190 -9.09 11.87 -10.85
C TYR A 190 -10.04 10.66 -11.00
N GLU A 191 -9.57 9.45 -10.77
CA GLU A 191 -10.40 8.24 -10.72
C GLU A 191 -11.09 8.04 -9.36
N GLN A 192 -10.76 8.83 -8.33
CA GLN A 192 -11.32 8.67 -6.99
C GLN A 192 -12.86 8.75 -6.93
N PRO A 193 -13.56 9.65 -7.67
CA PRO A 193 -15.01 9.63 -7.71
C PRO A 193 -15.57 8.26 -8.10
N GLN A 194 -15.00 7.63 -9.14
CA GLN A 194 -15.45 6.31 -9.58
C GLN A 194 -15.12 5.22 -8.56
N THR A 195 -13.91 5.26 -7.97
CA THR A 195 -13.51 4.23 -7.00
C THR A 195 -14.28 4.31 -5.70
N ILE A 196 -14.76 5.51 -5.30
CA ILE A 196 -15.68 5.66 -4.19
C ILE A 196 -17.05 5.05 -4.52
N SER A 197 -17.59 5.30 -5.73
CA SER A 197 -18.84 4.68 -6.16
C SER A 197 -18.73 3.15 -6.12
N ASN A 198 -17.66 2.59 -6.65
CA ASN A 198 -17.41 1.15 -6.59
C ASN A 198 -17.35 0.62 -5.15
N ALA A 199 -16.69 1.36 -4.25
CA ALA A 199 -16.58 0.98 -2.83
C ALA A 199 -17.94 1.05 -2.08
N LEU A 200 -18.86 1.89 -2.53
CA LEU A 200 -20.21 2.02 -1.98
C LEU A 200 -21.17 0.97 -2.55
N ASP A 201 -20.85 0.38 -3.70
CA ASP A 201 -21.67 -0.63 -4.39
C ASP A 201 -21.16 -2.06 -4.17
N LEU A 202 -20.26 -2.27 -3.17
CA LEU A 202 -19.78 -3.60 -2.78
C LEU A 202 -20.91 -4.47 -2.26
N GLU A 203 -20.78 -5.79 -2.45
CA GLU A 203 -21.75 -6.76 -1.95
C GLU A 203 -21.94 -6.65 -0.43
N GLU A 204 -23.16 -6.41 -0.01
CA GLU A 204 -23.51 -6.25 1.40
C GLU A 204 -23.15 -7.48 2.25
N SER A 205 -23.32 -8.69 1.69
CA SER A 205 -23.03 -9.96 2.36
C SER A 205 -21.58 -10.04 2.87
N GLY A 206 -20.59 -9.63 2.05
CA GLY A 206 -19.19 -9.63 2.44
C GLY A 206 -18.88 -8.61 3.55
N LEU A 207 -19.51 -7.45 3.49
CA LEU A 207 -19.39 -6.43 4.53
C LEU A 207 -20.03 -6.88 5.84
N ASP A 208 -21.21 -7.50 5.78
CA ASP A 208 -21.92 -8.01 6.96
C ASP A 208 -21.15 -9.12 7.68
N GLU A 209 -20.49 -10.01 6.93
CA GLU A 209 -19.62 -11.04 7.51
C GLU A 209 -18.46 -10.43 8.31
N ILE A 210 -17.82 -9.36 7.80
CA ILE A 210 -16.76 -8.66 8.53
C ILE A 210 -17.31 -7.93 9.76
N VAL A 211 -18.47 -7.28 9.64
CA VAL A 211 -19.16 -6.65 10.78
C VAL A 211 -19.48 -7.67 11.87
N ASP A 212 -19.88 -8.88 11.49
CA ASP A 212 -20.12 -9.98 12.41
C ASP A 212 -18.86 -10.38 13.19
N LEU A 213 -17.70 -10.41 12.52
CA LEU A 213 -16.42 -10.67 13.18
C LEU A 213 -16.09 -9.56 14.20
N PHE A 214 -16.25 -8.29 13.84
CA PHE A 214 -16.07 -7.18 14.78
C PHE A 214 -17.00 -7.27 15.99
N ALA A 215 -18.28 -7.60 15.76
CA ALA A 215 -19.27 -7.67 16.82
C ALA A 215 -19.05 -8.83 17.80
N LYS A 216 -18.46 -9.94 17.34
CA LYS A 216 -18.23 -11.17 18.14
C LYS A 216 -16.88 -11.18 18.84
N SER A 217 -15.88 -10.43 18.35
CA SER A 217 -14.53 -10.45 18.91
C SER A 217 -14.44 -9.64 20.18
N LYS A 218 -13.65 -10.12 21.16
CA LYS A 218 -13.37 -9.38 22.40
C LYS A 218 -12.30 -8.32 22.25
N SER A 219 -11.38 -8.51 21.30
CA SER A 219 -10.36 -7.53 20.93
C SER A 219 -10.22 -7.52 19.42
N SER A 220 -10.25 -6.33 18.82
CA SER A 220 -10.08 -6.16 17.39
C SER A 220 -8.95 -5.18 17.13
N TYR A 221 -8.07 -5.51 16.19
CA TYR A 221 -6.91 -4.71 15.81
C TYR A 221 -7.05 -4.29 14.36
N LEU A 222 -6.86 -3.00 14.08
CA LEU A 222 -6.82 -2.43 12.73
C LEU A 222 -5.38 -2.27 12.28
N LEU A 223 -4.99 -2.91 11.19
CA LEU A 223 -3.60 -2.99 10.77
C LEU A 223 -3.37 -2.46 9.34
N GLY A 224 -2.16 -2.04 9.12
CA GLY A 224 -1.57 -1.60 7.87
C GLY A 224 -0.16 -1.10 8.11
N VAL A 225 0.54 -0.73 7.05
CA VAL A 225 1.86 -0.09 7.12
C VAL A 225 1.92 1.06 6.09
N GLY A 226 2.63 2.14 6.40
CA GLY A 226 2.64 3.35 5.56
C GLY A 226 1.24 3.94 5.43
N THR A 227 0.79 4.18 4.20
CA THR A 227 -0.55 4.70 3.87
C THR A 227 -1.67 3.88 4.53
N THR A 228 -1.59 2.56 4.46
CA THR A 228 -2.65 1.69 5.04
C THR A 228 -2.66 1.71 6.57
N PHE A 229 -1.55 2.04 7.23
CA PHE A 229 -1.56 2.34 8.66
C PHE A 229 -2.37 3.61 8.97
N TYR A 230 -2.27 4.65 8.13
CA TYR A 230 -3.07 5.84 8.31
C TYR A 230 -4.55 5.63 7.98
N VAL A 231 -4.84 4.72 7.04
CA VAL A 231 -6.21 4.19 6.82
C VAL A 231 -6.73 3.48 8.07
N ALA A 232 -5.95 2.59 8.68
CA ALA A 232 -6.30 1.92 9.94
C ALA A 232 -6.49 2.92 11.09
N LYS A 233 -5.63 3.95 11.15
CA LYS A 233 -5.75 5.04 12.13
C LYS A 233 -7.02 5.87 11.91
N TYR A 234 -7.41 6.13 10.67
CA TYR A 234 -8.72 6.74 10.34
C TYR A 234 -9.86 5.83 10.82
N GLY A 235 -9.78 4.53 10.51
CA GLY A 235 -10.74 3.53 10.98
C GLY A 235 -10.96 3.59 12.49
N LYS A 236 -9.89 3.67 13.28
CA LYS A 236 -9.99 3.83 14.75
C LYS A 236 -10.92 4.97 15.17
N TYR A 237 -10.83 6.13 14.50
CA TYR A 237 -11.67 7.28 14.82
C TYR A 237 -13.13 7.08 14.39
N VAL A 238 -13.39 6.53 13.21
CA VAL A 238 -14.78 6.35 12.73
C VAL A 238 -15.49 5.24 13.51
N PHE A 239 -14.83 4.15 13.86
CA PHE A 239 -15.41 3.11 14.72
C PHE A 239 -15.72 3.67 16.12
N SER A 240 -14.80 4.44 16.68
CA SER A 240 -15.02 5.08 17.99
C SER A 240 -16.17 6.06 17.96
N LYS A 241 -16.26 6.93 16.94
CA LYS A 241 -17.32 7.97 16.85
C LYS A 241 -18.69 7.39 16.52
N LEU A 242 -18.77 6.43 15.60
CA LEU A 242 -20.04 5.91 15.08
C LEU A 242 -20.54 4.69 15.85
N ALA A 243 -19.69 3.70 16.09
CA ALA A 243 -20.04 2.44 16.71
C ALA A 243 -19.79 2.41 18.23
N GLN A 244 -19.18 3.46 18.81
CA GLN A 244 -18.74 3.54 20.20
C GLN A 244 -17.77 2.39 20.58
N GLU A 245 -16.97 1.94 19.60
CA GLU A 245 -16.00 0.86 19.76
C GLU A 245 -14.59 1.36 19.50
N PHE A 246 -13.72 1.13 20.46
CA PHE A 246 -12.31 1.50 20.36
C PHE A 246 -11.48 0.32 19.88
N PHE A 247 -11.08 0.35 18.60
CA PHE A 247 -10.16 -0.61 18.03
C PHE A 247 -8.78 0.04 17.84
N PRO A 248 -7.73 -0.44 18.51
CA PRO A 248 -6.39 0.09 18.33
C PRO A 248 -5.93 -0.09 16.89
N SER A 249 -5.35 0.97 16.31
CA SER A 249 -4.61 0.90 15.05
C SER A 249 -3.14 0.63 15.35
N ILE A 250 -2.58 -0.43 14.77
CA ILE A 250 -1.19 -0.84 14.98
C ILE A 250 -0.50 -0.94 13.62
N SER A 251 0.72 -0.42 13.51
CA SER A 251 1.54 -0.64 12.32
C SER A 251 1.92 -2.13 12.23
N SER A 252 1.83 -2.69 11.04
CA SER A 252 1.97 -4.14 10.84
C SER A 252 3.34 -4.68 11.31
N ASP A 253 4.39 -3.90 11.13
CA ASP A 253 5.77 -4.21 11.59
C ASP A 253 5.90 -4.26 13.12
N GLU A 254 5.09 -3.48 13.86
CA GLU A 254 5.07 -3.42 15.33
C GLU A 254 4.06 -4.41 15.96
N PHE A 255 3.22 -5.06 15.16
CA PHE A 255 2.09 -5.84 15.66
C PHE A 255 2.51 -6.98 16.59
N MET A 256 3.54 -7.71 16.24
CA MET A 256 4.00 -8.86 17.03
C MET A 256 4.56 -8.45 18.40
N ALA A 257 5.08 -7.22 18.51
CA ALA A 257 5.63 -6.69 19.76
C ALA A 257 4.55 -6.10 20.68
N LEU A 258 3.45 -5.57 20.10
CA LEU A 258 2.45 -4.79 20.83
C LEU A 258 1.16 -5.56 21.15
N ALA A 259 0.73 -6.46 20.26
CA ALA A 259 -0.60 -7.05 20.33
C ALA A 259 -0.62 -8.38 21.10
N ASN A 260 -1.49 -8.46 22.10
CA ASN A 260 -1.79 -9.73 22.77
C ASN A 260 -2.92 -10.47 22.03
N VAL A 261 -2.53 -11.34 21.10
CA VAL A 261 -3.45 -12.02 20.18
C VAL A 261 -3.82 -13.42 20.69
N ASN A 262 -5.10 -13.75 20.61
CA ASN A 262 -5.65 -15.06 20.97
C ASN A 262 -6.89 -15.40 20.13
N LYS A 263 -7.54 -16.54 20.42
CA LYS A 263 -8.72 -17.05 19.69
C LYS A 263 -9.96 -16.12 19.74
N GLN A 264 -9.99 -15.14 20.62
CA GLN A 264 -11.08 -14.17 20.75
C GLN A 264 -10.74 -12.83 20.08
N SER A 265 -9.57 -12.76 19.43
CA SER A 265 -9.10 -11.57 18.73
C SER A 265 -9.52 -11.58 17.26
N LEU A 266 -9.77 -10.40 16.71
CA LEU A 266 -9.88 -10.14 15.27
C LEU A 266 -8.66 -9.36 14.80
N PHE A 267 -7.96 -9.91 13.83
CA PHE A 267 -6.99 -9.22 12.99
C PHE A 267 -7.70 -8.68 11.75
N PHE A 268 -7.77 -7.38 11.61
CA PHE A 268 -8.30 -6.73 10.42
C PHE A 268 -7.24 -5.87 9.77
N CYS A 269 -6.98 -6.05 8.47
CA CYS A 269 -6.01 -5.23 7.76
C CYS A 269 -6.56 -4.64 6.45
N ALA A 270 -6.00 -3.49 6.07
CA ALA A 270 -6.13 -2.93 4.74
C ALA A 270 -4.81 -3.10 3.98
N SER A 271 -4.87 -3.47 2.70
CA SER A 271 -3.69 -3.56 1.83
C SER A 271 -4.09 -3.33 0.37
N GLN A 272 -3.36 -2.46 -0.32
CA GLN A 272 -3.60 -2.25 -1.75
C GLN A 272 -3.16 -3.46 -2.56
N SER A 273 -1.90 -3.90 -2.42
CA SER A 273 -1.34 -5.03 -3.17
C SER A 273 -1.77 -6.40 -2.62
N GLY A 274 -2.04 -6.47 -1.31
CA GLY A 274 -2.22 -7.74 -0.60
C GLY A 274 -0.94 -8.59 -0.49
N GLU A 275 0.24 -7.99 -0.78
CA GLU A 275 1.55 -8.65 -0.80
C GLU A 275 2.58 -7.98 0.12
N THR A 276 2.17 -7.02 0.94
CA THR A 276 3.09 -6.30 1.84
C THR A 276 3.63 -7.24 2.90
N PHE A 277 4.96 -7.38 2.96
CA PHE A 277 5.66 -8.36 3.82
C PHE A 277 5.26 -8.25 5.29
N ASP A 278 5.35 -7.05 5.86
CA ASP A 278 5.04 -6.83 7.29
C ASP A 278 3.60 -7.21 7.63
N THR A 279 2.65 -6.86 6.75
CA THR A 279 1.23 -7.19 6.94
C THR A 279 0.99 -8.69 6.81
N LEU A 280 1.67 -9.37 5.89
CA LEU A 280 1.61 -10.84 5.77
C LEU A 280 2.22 -11.53 6.98
N SER A 281 3.34 -11.04 7.50
CA SER A 281 4.00 -11.59 8.69
C SER A 281 3.10 -11.44 9.92
N ALA A 282 2.50 -10.26 10.10
CA ALA A 282 1.53 -10.01 11.17
C ALA A 282 0.29 -10.91 11.06
N LEU A 283 -0.24 -11.11 9.84
CA LEU A 283 -1.37 -12.00 9.57
C LEU A 283 -1.05 -13.46 9.92
N LYS A 284 0.10 -13.96 9.46
CA LYS A 284 0.55 -15.33 9.78
C LYS A 284 0.70 -15.53 11.29
N HIS A 285 1.25 -14.53 11.98
CA HIS A 285 1.34 -14.54 13.44
C HIS A 285 -0.06 -14.62 14.10
N ALA A 286 -0.99 -13.74 13.70
CA ALA A 286 -2.35 -13.74 14.24
C ALA A 286 -3.04 -15.10 14.04
N LYS A 287 -2.94 -15.69 12.84
CA LYS A 287 -3.49 -17.03 12.56
C LYS A 287 -2.84 -18.12 13.40
N SER A 288 -1.54 -18.07 13.64
CA SER A 288 -0.84 -19.05 14.51
C SER A 288 -1.34 -19.01 15.96
N LYS A 289 -1.89 -17.86 16.41
CA LYS A 289 -2.53 -17.70 17.73
C LYS A 289 -4.02 -18.04 17.72
N GLY A 290 -4.57 -18.43 16.56
CA GLY A 290 -5.97 -18.81 16.39
C GLY A 290 -6.93 -17.62 16.30
N ALA A 291 -6.45 -16.40 16.05
CA ALA A 291 -7.29 -15.23 15.84
C ALA A 291 -8.12 -15.37 14.55
N GLN A 292 -9.32 -14.80 14.55
CA GLN A 292 -10.08 -14.57 13.33
C GLN A 292 -9.42 -13.47 12.49
N THR A 293 -9.51 -13.57 11.17
CA THR A 293 -8.80 -12.65 10.27
C THR A 293 -9.71 -12.14 9.16
N ALA A 294 -9.64 -10.83 8.91
CA ALA A 294 -10.35 -10.22 7.80
C ALA A 294 -9.49 -9.12 7.13
N ALA A 295 -9.77 -8.85 5.86
CA ALA A 295 -9.04 -7.84 5.12
C ALA A 295 -9.90 -7.12 4.09
N VAL A 296 -9.50 -5.87 3.80
CA VAL A 296 -9.88 -5.13 2.60
C VAL A 296 -8.66 -5.05 1.70
N VAL A 297 -8.74 -5.62 0.49
CA VAL A 297 -7.62 -5.63 -0.48
C VAL A 297 -8.09 -5.18 -1.86
N ASN A 298 -7.17 -4.68 -2.68
CA ASN A 298 -7.51 -4.28 -4.04
C ASN A 298 -7.21 -5.38 -5.08
N VAL A 299 -6.21 -6.23 -4.83
CA VAL A 299 -5.76 -7.25 -5.78
C VAL A 299 -6.37 -8.60 -5.43
N MET A 300 -7.24 -9.09 -6.34
CA MET A 300 -7.83 -10.42 -6.26
C MET A 300 -6.73 -11.49 -6.28
N GLY A 301 -6.88 -12.55 -5.47
CA GLY A 301 -5.93 -13.65 -5.44
C GLY A 301 -4.58 -13.34 -4.81
N SER A 302 -4.39 -12.15 -4.23
CA SER A 302 -3.19 -11.81 -3.48
C SER A 302 -3.02 -12.69 -2.23
N SER A 303 -1.80 -12.73 -1.70
CA SER A 303 -1.45 -13.57 -0.55
C SER A 303 -2.32 -13.28 0.68
N ILE A 304 -2.58 -12.00 0.99
CA ILE A 304 -3.48 -11.62 2.08
C ILE A 304 -4.90 -12.12 1.78
N ALA A 305 -5.42 -11.89 0.56
CA ALA A 305 -6.78 -12.29 0.19
C ALA A 305 -7.01 -13.81 0.34
N ARG A 306 -6.00 -14.62 0.06
CA ARG A 306 -6.07 -16.09 0.19
C ARG A 306 -5.89 -16.59 1.63
N LEU A 307 -5.20 -15.82 2.47
CA LEU A 307 -4.86 -16.24 3.82
C LEU A 307 -5.90 -15.85 4.88
N VAL A 308 -6.62 -14.74 4.70
CA VAL A 308 -7.64 -14.31 5.66
C VAL A 308 -8.89 -15.17 5.62
N ASP A 309 -9.65 -15.19 6.72
CA ASP A 309 -10.90 -15.93 6.80
C ASP A 309 -12.05 -15.21 6.06
N LYS A 310 -12.00 -13.87 6.02
CA LYS A 310 -12.95 -13.02 5.27
C LYS A 310 -12.22 -11.90 4.53
N VAL A 311 -12.57 -11.71 3.27
CA VAL A 311 -11.98 -10.68 2.42
C VAL A 311 -13.05 -9.88 1.69
N VAL A 312 -12.83 -8.57 1.60
CA VAL A 312 -13.57 -7.68 0.71
C VAL A 312 -12.59 -7.10 -0.33
N LEU A 313 -12.93 -7.26 -1.60
CA LEU A 313 -12.22 -6.63 -2.71
C LEU A 313 -12.75 -5.22 -2.89
N GLN A 314 -11.88 -4.20 -2.79
CA GLN A 314 -12.30 -2.80 -2.75
C GLN A 314 -12.73 -2.20 -4.10
N GLY A 315 -12.46 -2.88 -5.23
CA GLY A 315 -12.92 -2.47 -6.55
C GLY A 315 -12.31 -1.17 -7.10
N SER A 316 -11.11 -0.78 -6.63
CA SER A 316 -10.47 0.46 -7.10
C SER A 316 -9.78 0.33 -8.47
N GLY A 317 -9.81 -0.85 -9.08
CA GLY A 317 -9.08 -1.14 -10.30
C GLY A 317 -7.55 -1.08 -10.11
N PRO A 318 -6.76 -1.14 -11.20
CA PRO A 318 -5.31 -1.11 -11.12
C PRO A 318 -4.83 0.26 -10.62
N GLU A 319 -3.93 0.27 -9.65
CA GLU A 319 -3.22 1.44 -9.16
C GLU A 319 -1.73 1.28 -9.49
N ILE A 320 -1.27 2.02 -10.50
CA ILE A 320 0.06 1.86 -11.14
C ILE A 320 1.12 2.74 -10.50
N CYS A 321 0.74 3.97 -10.11
CA CYS A 321 1.64 4.85 -9.39
C CYS A 321 2.18 4.14 -8.15
N VAL A 322 3.48 4.31 -7.86
CA VAL A 322 4.08 3.75 -6.63
C VAL A 322 3.32 4.24 -5.39
N ILE A 323 2.87 5.48 -5.43
CA ILE A 323 2.16 6.14 -4.35
C ILE A 323 0.68 5.74 -4.35
N SER A 324 0.18 5.27 -3.22
CA SER A 324 -1.23 4.95 -3.07
C SER A 324 -2.07 6.22 -2.88
N THR A 325 -3.11 6.36 -3.69
CA THR A 325 -4.05 7.49 -3.66
C THR A 325 -5.50 7.02 -3.62
N LYS A 326 -6.02 6.52 -4.74
CA LYS A 326 -7.40 6.07 -4.87
C LYS A 326 -7.73 4.86 -3.99
N ALA A 327 -6.77 3.93 -3.84
CA ALA A 327 -6.95 2.77 -2.98
C ALA A 327 -7.13 3.18 -1.51
N ALA A 328 -6.33 4.12 -1.02
CA ALA A 328 -6.43 4.63 0.35
C ALA A 328 -7.79 5.27 0.63
N LEU A 329 -8.28 6.12 -0.28
CA LEU A 329 -9.59 6.77 -0.11
C LEU A 329 -10.73 5.75 -0.13
N SER A 330 -10.71 4.79 -1.06
CA SER A 330 -11.71 3.70 -1.10
C SER A 330 -11.71 2.88 0.19
N GLN A 331 -10.53 2.56 0.73
CA GLN A 331 -10.40 1.84 2.01
C GLN A 331 -11.01 2.64 3.16
N MET A 332 -10.79 3.97 3.22
CA MET A 332 -11.40 4.82 4.25
C MET A 332 -12.92 4.85 4.13
N VAL A 333 -13.47 4.90 2.89
CA VAL A 333 -14.92 4.81 2.65
C VAL A 333 -15.47 3.47 3.14
N ILE A 334 -14.82 2.35 2.80
CA ILE A 334 -15.23 1.01 3.24
C ILE A 334 -15.20 0.91 4.77
N LEU A 335 -14.15 1.41 5.43
CA LEU A 335 -14.08 1.43 6.90
C LEU A 335 -15.20 2.27 7.51
N THR A 336 -15.59 3.38 6.87
CA THR A 336 -16.73 4.19 7.31
C THR A 336 -18.04 3.39 7.21
N VAL A 337 -18.26 2.68 6.11
CA VAL A 337 -19.44 1.82 5.93
C VAL A 337 -19.46 0.67 6.95
N LEU A 338 -18.33 0.00 7.18
CA LEU A 338 -18.21 -1.05 8.20
C LEU A 338 -18.52 -0.51 9.60
N ALA A 339 -18.01 0.67 9.94
CA ALA A 339 -18.29 1.31 11.22
C ALA A 339 -19.76 1.66 11.39
N MET A 340 -20.41 2.17 10.33
CA MET A 340 -21.85 2.48 10.32
C MET A 340 -22.71 1.21 10.46
N LYS A 341 -22.38 0.15 9.73
CA LYS A 341 -23.08 -1.15 9.84
C LYS A 341 -22.93 -1.73 11.25
N LEU A 342 -21.73 -1.68 11.83
CA LEU A 342 -21.48 -2.10 13.21
C LEU A 342 -22.28 -1.25 14.21
N ALA A 343 -22.34 0.07 13.99
CA ALA A 343 -23.09 0.99 14.82
C ALA A 343 -24.60 0.68 14.84
N VAL A 344 -25.19 0.34 13.67
CA VAL A 344 -26.58 -0.13 13.59
C VAL A 344 -26.77 -1.44 14.34
N LYS A 345 -25.87 -2.42 14.11
CA LYS A 345 -25.92 -3.74 14.76
C LYS A 345 -25.84 -3.63 16.28
N LYS A 346 -25.01 -2.73 16.80
CA LYS A 346 -24.87 -2.43 18.24
C LYS A 346 -25.89 -1.42 18.77
N LYS A 347 -26.79 -0.95 17.93
CA LYS A 347 -27.82 0.06 18.27
C LYS A 347 -27.22 1.42 18.73
N ALA A 348 -25.99 1.72 18.35
CA ALA A 348 -25.35 3.02 18.62
C ALA A 348 -25.92 4.13 17.72
N ILE A 349 -26.37 3.79 16.52
CA ILE A 349 -27.12 4.68 15.62
C ILE A 349 -28.39 3.99 15.12
N THR A 350 -29.38 4.80 14.71
CA THR A 350 -30.62 4.30 14.11
C THR A 350 -30.42 3.98 12.62
N THR A 351 -31.30 3.14 12.05
CA THR A 351 -31.34 2.90 10.60
C THR A 351 -31.58 4.20 9.82
N LYS A 352 -32.36 5.14 10.37
CA LYS A 352 -32.58 6.47 9.77
C LYS A 352 -31.26 7.25 9.67
N THR A 353 -30.47 7.28 10.73
CA THR A 353 -29.15 7.93 10.75
C THR A 353 -28.20 7.26 9.77
N TYR A 354 -28.18 5.92 9.73
CA TYR A 354 -27.41 5.15 8.75
C TYR A 354 -27.74 5.57 7.32
N ASN A 355 -29.02 5.61 6.96
CA ASN A 355 -29.47 6.01 5.62
C ASN A 355 -29.07 7.45 5.27
N GLN A 356 -29.13 8.38 6.23
CA GLN A 356 -28.68 9.76 6.03
C GLN A 356 -27.16 9.82 5.75
N HIS A 357 -26.36 9.06 6.50
CA HIS A 357 -24.94 8.97 6.27
C HIS A 357 -24.58 8.32 4.93
N MET A 358 -25.32 7.26 4.53
CA MET A 358 -25.15 6.64 3.22
C MET A 358 -25.47 7.60 2.08
N LEU A 359 -26.50 8.44 2.21
CA LEU A 359 -26.79 9.50 1.23
C LEU A 359 -25.59 10.46 1.09
N SER A 360 -25.07 10.94 2.21
CA SER A 360 -23.89 11.83 2.20
C SER A 360 -22.64 11.18 1.56
N LEU A 361 -22.44 9.88 1.77
CA LEU A 361 -21.35 9.14 1.11
C LEU A 361 -21.61 8.98 -0.41
N ARG A 362 -22.86 8.78 -0.82
CA ARG A 362 -23.23 8.67 -2.25
C ARG A 362 -23.14 10.00 -3.00
N GLU A 363 -23.21 11.14 -2.31
CA GLU A 363 -22.96 12.47 -2.90
C GLU A 363 -21.47 12.78 -3.07
N LEU A 364 -20.60 12.11 -2.29
CA LEU A 364 -19.16 12.37 -2.25
C LEU A 364 -18.45 12.29 -3.61
N PRO A 365 -18.74 11.31 -4.51
CA PRO A 365 -18.14 11.27 -5.84
C PRO A 365 -18.38 12.55 -6.66
N GLY A 366 -19.61 13.06 -6.66
CA GLY A 366 -19.97 14.31 -7.38
C GLY A 366 -19.27 15.54 -6.80
N ILE A 367 -19.19 15.62 -5.47
CA ILE A 367 -18.49 16.72 -4.78
C ILE A 367 -17.00 16.72 -5.11
N ILE A 368 -16.35 15.57 -5.03
CA ILE A 368 -14.92 15.45 -5.36
C ILE A 368 -14.68 15.76 -6.83
N GLN A 369 -15.54 15.29 -7.75
CA GLN A 369 -15.40 15.61 -9.17
C GLN A 369 -15.50 17.12 -9.42
N GLY A 370 -16.43 17.80 -8.75
CA GLY A 370 -16.56 19.27 -8.81
C GLY A 370 -15.29 19.97 -8.33
N ILE A 371 -14.74 19.54 -7.20
CA ILE A 371 -13.49 20.09 -6.65
C ILE A 371 -12.31 19.85 -7.60
N LEU A 372 -12.17 18.66 -8.15
CA LEU A 372 -11.11 18.33 -9.12
C LEU A 372 -11.19 19.22 -10.36
N ASN A 373 -12.38 19.49 -10.86
CA ASN A 373 -12.59 20.33 -12.04
C ASN A 373 -12.34 21.83 -11.74
N GLU A 374 -12.83 22.33 -10.61
CA GLU A 374 -12.87 23.76 -10.33
C GLU A 374 -11.68 24.27 -9.52
N ARG A 375 -11.13 23.45 -8.62
CA ARG A 375 -10.12 23.86 -7.65
C ARG A 375 -8.71 23.36 -7.97
N SER A 376 -8.54 22.36 -8.85
CA SER A 376 -7.23 21.79 -9.19
C SER A 376 -6.25 22.87 -9.68
N GLY A 377 -6.69 23.80 -10.53
CA GLY A 377 -5.85 24.90 -11.00
C GLY A 377 -5.44 25.89 -9.90
N PHE A 378 -6.30 26.13 -8.90
CA PHE A 378 -5.94 26.97 -7.74
C PHE A 378 -4.94 26.25 -6.82
N ILE A 379 -5.18 24.96 -6.55
CA ILE A 379 -4.25 24.13 -5.76
C ILE A 379 -2.86 24.07 -6.44
N HIS A 380 -2.83 23.95 -7.78
CA HIS A 380 -1.60 23.98 -8.55
C HIS A 380 -0.83 25.31 -8.34
N ARG A 381 -1.52 26.45 -8.43
CA ARG A 381 -0.88 27.76 -8.20
C ARG A 381 -0.31 27.90 -6.78
N LEU A 382 -1.07 27.46 -5.77
CA LEU A 382 -0.60 27.45 -4.38
C LEU A 382 0.63 26.55 -4.21
N ALA A 383 0.56 25.32 -4.70
CA ALA A 383 1.65 24.36 -4.62
C ALA A 383 2.92 24.87 -5.36
N HIS A 384 2.75 25.53 -6.51
CA HIS A 384 3.85 26.14 -7.25
C HIS A 384 4.46 27.32 -6.47
N LYS A 385 3.63 28.22 -5.94
CA LYS A 385 4.07 29.40 -5.15
C LYS A 385 4.92 28.98 -3.96
N TYR A 386 4.55 27.89 -3.27
CA TYR A 386 5.21 27.42 -2.05
C TYR A 386 6.07 26.18 -2.27
N SER A 387 6.42 25.84 -3.51
CA SER A 387 7.23 24.65 -3.81
C SER A 387 8.65 24.72 -3.23
N GLY A 388 9.16 25.92 -2.95
CA GLY A 388 10.46 26.14 -2.30
C GLY A 388 10.49 25.87 -0.80
N THR A 389 9.34 25.76 -0.14
CA THR A 389 9.24 25.49 1.30
C THR A 389 9.78 24.09 1.61
N ARG A 390 10.70 24.01 2.56
CA ARG A 390 11.40 22.74 2.89
C ARG A 390 10.82 22.01 4.09
N ASN A 391 10.14 22.72 4.99
CA ASN A 391 9.58 22.15 6.22
C ASN A 391 8.10 22.47 6.33
N TRP A 392 7.28 21.43 6.39
CA TRP A 392 5.84 21.53 6.51
C TRP A 392 5.33 20.79 7.74
N LEU A 393 4.51 21.45 8.53
CA LEU A 393 3.66 20.81 9.54
C LEU A 393 2.26 20.61 8.96
N TYR A 394 1.75 19.39 9.06
CA TYR A 394 0.39 19.04 8.67
C TYR A 394 -0.43 18.77 9.91
N LEU A 395 -1.43 19.61 10.17
CA LEU A 395 -2.17 19.60 11.42
C LEU A 395 -3.61 19.14 11.22
N GLY A 396 -4.06 18.23 12.10
CA GLY A 396 -5.45 17.79 12.15
C GLY A 396 -5.84 17.41 13.59
N ARG A 397 -7.13 17.47 13.90
CA ARG A 397 -7.68 17.01 15.18
C ARG A 397 -8.70 15.90 14.96
N GLY A 398 -8.83 14.97 15.92
CA GLY A 398 -9.75 13.86 15.79
C GLY A 398 -9.50 13.08 14.49
N VAL A 399 -10.55 12.85 13.72
CA VAL A 399 -10.50 12.11 12.45
C VAL A 399 -9.68 12.81 11.35
N TYR A 400 -9.36 14.09 11.51
CA TYR A 400 -8.50 14.86 10.60
C TYR A 400 -7.00 14.62 10.85
N TYR A 401 -6.63 14.07 11.99
CA TYR A 401 -5.23 13.75 12.27
C TYR A 401 -4.66 12.67 11.35
N PRO A 402 -5.32 11.52 11.11
CA PRO A 402 -4.83 10.58 10.08
C PRO A 402 -4.78 11.19 8.67
N ILE A 403 -5.63 12.16 8.33
CA ILE A 403 -5.56 12.90 7.06
C ILE A 403 -4.29 13.74 6.98
N ALA A 404 -3.93 14.42 8.08
CA ALA A 404 -2.70 15.18 8.18
C ALA A 404 -1.45 14.28 8.04
N LEU A 405 -1.45 13.12 8.69
CA LEU A 405 -0.38 12.13 8.58
C LEU A 405 -0.20 11.61 7.14
N GLU A 406 -1.30 11.24 6.49
CA GLU A 406 -1.28 10.70 5.13
C GLU A 406 -0.87 11.76 4.11
N SER A 407 -1.36 13.00 4.25
CA SER A 407 -0.97 14.12 3.39
C SER A 407 0.52 14.48 3.54
N ALA A 408 1.03 14.46 4.76
CA ALA A 408 2.46 14.65 5.04
C ALA A 408 3.30 13.51 4.44
N LEU A 409 2.82 12.26 4.49
CA LEU A 409 3.48 11.13 3.85
C LEU A 409 3.56 11.34 2.34
N LYS A 410 2.45 11.73 1.67
CA LYS A 410 2.44 12.03 0.23
C LYS A 410 3.49 13.10 -0.13
N MET A 411 3.59 14.17 0.66
CA MET A 411 4.60 15.22 0.43
C MET A 411 6.03 14.66 0.51
N LYS A 412 6.32 13.83 1.51
CA LYS A 412 7.64 13.16 1.65
C LYS A 412 7.96 12.25 0.47
N GLU A 413 6.98 11.44 0.05
CA GLU A 413 7.17 10.42 -0.97
C GLU A 413 7.42 10.99 -2.37
N VAL A 414 6.68 12.03 -2.79
CA VAL A 414 6.75 12.54 -4.18
C VAL A 414 7.58 13.82 -4.33
N ALA A 415 7.53 14.72 -3.34
CA ALA A 415 8.25 16.00 -3.42
C ALA A 415 9.64 15.95 -2.76
N TYR A 416 9.91 14.94 -1.92
CA TYR A 416 11.12 14.78 -1.11
C TYR A 416 11.34 15.95 -0.15
N VAL A 417 10.24 16.51 0.35
CA VAL A 417 10.20 17.65 1.27
C VAL A 417 9.93 17.11 2.67
N HIS A 418 10.61 17.66 3.68
CA HIS A 418 10.33 17.32 5.06
C HIS A 418 8.91 17.77 5.42
N ALA A 419 8.08 16.81 5.83
CA ALA A 419 6.69 17.05 6.20
C ALA A 419 6.32 16.16 7.40
N GLU A 420 5.77 16.77 8.44
CA GLU A 420 5.35 16.06 9.65
C GLU A 420 3.85 16.25 9.88
N GLY A 421 3.13 15.12 9.99
CA GLY A 421 1.72 15.12 10.37
C GLY A 421 1.58 14.99 11.89
N MET A 422 0.78 15.85 12.54
CA MET A 422 0.60 15.77 13.99
C MET A 422 -0.79 16.20 14.45
N PRO A 423 -1.21 15.80 15.67
CA PRO A 423 -2.43 16.32 16.26
C PRO A 423 -2.26 17.80 16.59
N GLY A 424 -3.20 18.67 16.16
CA GLY A 424 -3.08 20.10 16.38
C GLY A 424 -2.92 20.50 17.86
N GLY A 425 -3.48 19.73 18.79
CA GLY A 425 -3.30 19.98 20.23
C GLY A 425 -1.90 19.71 20.78
N PHE A 426 -1.08 18.97 20.01
CA PHE A 426 0.29 18.64 20.39
C PHE A 426 1.27 19.81 20.24
N LEU A 427 0.91 20.81 19.43
CA LEU A 427 1.75 21.99 19.14
C LEU A 427 2.31 22.63 20.42
N LYS A 428 1.44 22.96 21.36
CA LYS A 428 1.81 23.65 22.63
C LYS A 428 2.67 22.81 23.58
N HIS A 429 2.86 21.52 23.29
CA HIS A 429 3.67 20.63 24.10
C HIS A 429 5.09 20.43 23.56
N GLY A 430 5.58 21.38 22.77
CA GLY A 430 6.96 21.41 22.26
C GLY A 430 7.10 22.02 20.87
N THR A 431 6.28 21.59 19.93
CA THR A 431 6.43 21.91 18.48
C THR A 431 6.26 23.41 18.18
N LEU A 432 5.54 24.18 19.01
CA LEU A 432 5.47 25.65 18.87
C LEU A 432 6.83 26.35 18.88
N ALA A 433 7.85 25.72 19.47
CA ALA A 433 9.22 26.23 19.44
C ALA A 433 9.86 26.24 18.04
N MET A 434 9.28 25.47 17.09
CA MET A 434 9.73 25.40 15.69
C MET A 434 9.04 26.42 14.78
N ILE A 435 8.02 27.12 15.26
CA ILE A 435 7.26 28.06 14.43
C ILE A 435 8.07 29.34 14.20
N ASP A 436 8.53 29.50 12.99
CA ASP A 436 9.28 30.64 12.44
C ASP A 436 9.01 30.79 10.95
N ASP A 437 9.84 31.58 10.27
CA ASP A 437 9.73 31.83 8.80
C ASP A 437 10.10 30.61 7.95
N ASP A 438 10.84 29.63 8.49
CA ASP A 438 11.29 28.43 7.79
C ASP A 438 10.30 27.27 7.84
N VAL A 439 9.31 27.32 8.75
CA VAL A 439 8.32 26.27 8.97
C VAL A 439 6.92 26.76 8.59
N SER A 440 6.34 26.14 7.57
CA SER A 440 4.97 26.40 7.12
C SER A 440 3.99 25.34 7.62
N SER A 441 2.76 25.73 7.92
CA SER A 441 1.73 24.83 8.42
C SER A 441 0.57 24.70 7.42
N ILE A 442 0.13 23.47 7.18
CA ILE A 442 -1.15 23.15 6.55
C ILE A 442 -2.10 22.64 7.62
N VAL A 443 -3.28 23.25 7.73
CA VAL A 443 -4.25 22.90 8.76
C VAL A 443 -5.54 22.40 8.10
N PHE A 444 -5.92 21.16 8.40
CA PHE A 444 -7.19 20.57 8.01
C PHE A 444 -8.26 20.99 9.02
N VAL A 445 -9.05 22.00 8.65
CA VAL A 445 -10.06 22.60 9.52
C VAL A 445 -11.38 21.83 9.37
N PRO A 446 -11.96 21.29 10.46
CA PRO A 446 -13.28 20.67 10.45
C PRO A 446 -14.38 21.64 10.01
N PRO A 447 -15.53 21.16 9.49
CA PRO A 447 -16.71 21.98 9.34
C PRO A 447 -17.19 22.54 10.71
N PRO A 448 -17.82 23.75 10.76
CA PRO A 448 -18.32 24.33 12.00
C PRO A 448 -19.33 23.47 12.76
N GLU A 449 -20.03 22.57 12.04
CA GLU A 449 -20.97 21.62 12.63
C GLU A 449 -20.29 20.58 13.54
N ASP A 450 -18.99 20.33 13.38
CA ASP A 450 -18.16 19.54 14.33
C ASP A 450 -17.52 20.49 15.35
N LYS A 451 -18.38 21.17 16.12
CA LYS A 451 -18.07 22.34 16.93
C LYS A 451 -16.80 22.21 17.77
N ASP A 452 -16.70 21.15 18.57
CA ASP A 452 -15.56 20.97 19.49
C ASP A 452 -14.22 20.83 18.76
N LEU A 453 -14.20 20.07 17.66
CA LEU A 453 -13.02 19.91 16.83
C LEU A 453 -12.68 21.18 16.06
N TYR A 454 -13.71 21.91 15.60
CA TYR A 454 -13.55 23.18 14.91
C TYR A 454 -12.90 24.22 15.84
N GLU A 455 -13.52 24.52 17.00
CA GLU A 455 -13.01 25.49 17.95
C GLU A 455 -11.57 25.16 18.41
N ALA A 456 -11.34 23.89 18.76
CA ALA A 456 -10.00 23.45 19.14
C ALA A 456 -8.97 23.57 18.00
N THR A 457 -9.37 23.45 16.73
CA THR A 457 -8.49 23.65 15.58
C THR A 457 -8.19 25.13 15.38
N MET A 458 -9.21 25.99 15.51
CA MET A 458 -9.03 27.45 15.42
C MET A 458 -8.04 27.96 16.48
N HIS A 459 -8.12 27.49 17.73
CA HIS A 459 -7.11 27.83 18.76
C HIS A 459 -5.70 27.42 18.35
N SER A 460 -5.53 26.27 17.69
CA SER A 460 -4.19 25.87 17.19
C SER A 460 -3.67 26.81 16.10
N ILE A 461 -4.55 27.32 15.24
CA ILE A 461 -4.20 28.31 14.22
C ILE A 461 -3.78 29.62 14.89
N GLU A 462 -4.54 30.11 15.87
CA GLU A 462 -4.22 31.31 16.65
C GLU A 462 -2.85 31.20 17.34
N GLU A 463 -2.53 30.02 17.92
CA GLU A 463 -1.23 29.76 18.53
C GLU A 463 -0.06 29.90 17.53
N ILE A 464 -0.23 29.43 16.29
CA ILE A 464 0.76 29.59 15.21
C ILE A 464 0.85 31.04 14.79
N ARG A 465 -0.30 31.68 14.52
CA ARG A 465 -0.36 33.07 14.03
C ARG A 465 0.17 34.09 15.04
N ALA A 466 -0.02 33.84 16.33
CA ALA A 466 0.57 34.66 17.41
C ALA A 466 2.11 34.69 17.37
N ARG A 467 2.75 33.76 16.64
CA ARG A 467 4.20 33.68 16.40
C ARG A 467 4.59 34.07 14.97
N SER A 468 3.69 34.75 14.25
CA SER A 468 3.84 35.11 12.84
C SER A 468 4.01 33.91 11.89
N GLY A 469 3.73 32.67 12.36
CA GLY A 469 3.87 31.46 11.56
C GLY A 469 2.92 31.45 10.37
N PHE A 470 3.36 30.84 9.27
CA PHE A 470 2.55 30.66 8.07
C PHE A 470 1.49 29.57 8.25
N VAL A 471 0.25 29.86 7.86
CA VAL A 471 -0.86 28.90 7.87
C VAL A 471 -1.57 28.88 6.54
N LEU A 472 -1.57 27.71 5.85
CA LEU A 472 -2.48 27.39 4.79
C LEU A 472 -3.69 26.64 5.39
N GLY A 473 -4.85 27.30 5.49
CA GLY A 473 -6.09 26.71 5.99
C GLY A 473 -6.86 26.00 4.87
N ILE A 474 -7.18 24.72 5.07
CA ILE A 474 -8.08 23.97 4.20
C ILE A 474 -9.42 23.82 4.93
N HIS A 475 -10.44 24.61 4.55
CA HIS A 475 -11.68 24.74 5.30
C HIS A 475 -12.94 24.82 4.41
N PHE A 476 -14.13 24.95 5.01
CA PHE A 476 -15.42 24.91 4.33
C PHE A 476 -16.12 26.28 4.26
N SER A 477 -16.89 26.56 3.22
CA SER A 477 -17.30 27.86 2.69
C SER A 477 -18.07 28.82 3.61
N GLU A 478 -18.58 28.40 4.75
CA GLU A 478 -19.32 29.29 5.65
C GLU A 478 -18.44 29.92 6.75
N GLN A 479 -17.16 29.71 6.72
CA GLN A 479 -16.22 30.13 7.76
C GLN A 479 -15.60 31.52 7.52
N GLY A 480 -16.01 32.23 6.48
CA GLY A 480 -15.40 33.44 5.94
C GLY A 480 -15.34 34.71 6.83
N LYS A 481 -15.49 34.59 8.15
CA LYS A 481 -15.26 35.71 9.09
C LYS A 481 -13.85 35.73 9.70
N ASN A 482 -12.99 34.76 9.39
CA ASN A 482 -11.68 34.58 10.01
C ASN A 482 -10.51 34.65 9.01
N SER A 483 -10.67 35.41 7.91
CA SER A 483 -9.63 35.54 6.86
C SER A 483 -8.26 35.97 7.39
N ASP A 484 -8.22 36.74 8.47
CA ASP A 484 -6.97 37.25 9.04
C ASP A 484 -6.14 36.16 9.77
N LEU A 485 -6.75 34.99 10.05
CA LEU A 485 -6.06 33.87 10.69
C LEU A 485 -5.27 32.99 9.71
N TYR A 486 -5.55 33.08 8.42
CA TYR A 486 -4.84 32.31 7.41
C TYR A 486 -3.84 33.19 6.65
N SER A 487 -2.67 32.65 6.35
CA SER A 487 -1.76 33.28 5.38
C SER A 487 -2.22 33.02 3.95
N GLU A 488 -2.76 31.83 3.74
CA GLU A 488 -3.44 31.38 2.53
C GLU A 488 -4.63 30.47 2.94
N GLU A 489 -5.67 30.48 2.10
CA GLU A 489 -6.84 29.64 2.36
C GLU A 489 -7.30 28.89 1.11
N LEU A 490 -7.73 27.64 1.32
CA LEU A 490 -8.44 26.85 0.32
C LEU A 490 -9.85 26.56 0.83
N ILE A 491 -10.81 27.24 0.22
CA ILE A 491 -12.22 27.12 0.61
C ILE A 491 -12.87 25.97 -0.18
N LEU A 492 -13.43 25.00 0.53
CA LEU A 492 -14.14 23.85 0.02
C LEU A 492 -15.66 24.04 0.13
N PRO A 493 -16.48 23.35 -0.69
CA PRO A 493 -17.93 23.40 -0.58
C PRO A 493 -18.39 22.83 0.77
N LYS A 494 -19.51 23.33 1.27
CA LYS A 494 -20.12 22.83 2.53
C LYS A 494 -20.49 21.36 2.41
N VAL A 495 -20.09 20.57 3.39
CA VAL A 495 -20.34 19.12 3.45
C VAL A 495 -20.57 18.68 4.90
N PRO A 496 -21.25 17.54 5.12
CA PRO A 496 -21.37 16.97 6.45
C PRO A 496 -20.01 16.59 7.07
N PRO A 497 -19.86 16.69 8.42
CA PRO A 497 -18.62 16.31 9.10
C PRO A 497 -18.11 14.90 8.80
N LEU A 498 -18.99 13.97 8.43
CA LEU A 498 -18.63 12.60 8.08
C LEU A 498 -17.74 12.52 6.82
N THR A 499 -18.05 13.33 5.80
CA THR A 499 -17.38 13.30 4.48
C THR A 499 -16.23 14.30 4.36
N ALA A 500 -16.21 15.31 5.22
CA ALA A 500 -15.20 16.38 5.20
C ALA A 500 -13.74 15.87 5.21
N PRO A 501 -13.31 14.92 6.07
CA PRO A 501 -11.93 14.43 6.09
C PRO A 501 -11.57 13.69 4.79
N LEU A 502 -12.51 12.99 4.16
CA LEU A 502 -12.28 12.28 2.89
C LEU A 502 -11.99 13.24 1.74
N ILE A 503 -12.69 14.37 1.69
CA ILE A 503 -12.43 15.44 0.71
C ILE A 503 -11.08 16.09 0.94
N GLN A 504 -10.75 16.40 2.20
CA GLN A 504 -9.49 17.04 2.55
C GLN A 504 -8.29 16.15 2.23
N LEU A 505 -8.43 14.81 2.27
CA LEU A 505 -7.39 13.89 1.82
C LEU A 505 -7.07 14.10 0.33
N VAL A 506 -8.07 14.25 -0.53
CA VAL A 506 -7.88 14.51 -1.97
C VAL A 506 -7.09 15.80 -2.18
N ILE A 507 -7.37 16.84 -1.38
CA ILE A 507 -6.63 18.10 -1.44
C ILE A 507 -5.17 17.89 -1.06
N GLY A 508 -4.89 17.15 0.02
CA GLY A 508 -3.53 16.81 0.44
C GLY A 508 -2.74 16.07 -0.64
N GLN A 509 -3.39 15.13 -1.33
CA GLN A 509 -2.79 14.38 -2.45
C GLN A 509 -2.47 15.30 -3.65
N LEU A 510 -3.42 16.17 -4.04
CA LEU A 510 -3.22 17.14 -5.13
C LEU A 510 -2.10 18.13 -4.81
N PHE A 511 -2.06 18.66 -3.58
CA PHE A 511 -1.04 19.61 -3.16
C PHE A 511 0.35 18.98 -3.22
N ALA A 512 0.51 17.74 -2.74
CA ALA A 512 1.78 17.00 -2.84
C ALA A 512 2.16 16.73 -4.30
N TYR A 513 1.21 16.30 -5.14
CA TYR A 513 1.42 16.08 -6.57
C TYR A 513 1.93 17.34 -7.28
N PHE A 514 1.24 18.48 -7.12
CA PHE A 514 1.62 19.72 -7.78
C PHE A 514 2.92 20.32 -7.23
N THR A 515 3.20 20.16 -5.94
CA THR A 515 4.52 20.53 -5.38
C THR A 515 5.62 19.71 -6.02
N ALA A 516 5.45 18.40 -6.15
CA ALA A 516 6.44 17.52 -6.76
C ALA A 516 6.68 17.84 -8.25
N THR A 517 5.63 18.10 -9.02
CA THR A 517 5.77 18.48 -10.44
C THR A 517 6.41 19.85 -10.62
N SER A 518 6.12 20.81 -9.74
CA SER A 518 6.79 22.12 -9.72
C SER A 518 8.30 21.98 -9.44
N LEU A 519 8.68 21.00 -8.62
CA LEU A 519 10.07 20.62 -8.34
C LEU A 519 10.68 19.68 -9.40
N LYS A 520 9.94 19.38 -10.49
CA LYS A 520 10.35 18.48 -11.57
C LYS A 520 10.72 17.07 -11.08
N ARG A 521 9.99 16.56 -10.08
CA ARG A 521 10.17 15.20 -9.55
C ARG A 521 9.37 14.18 -10.35
N ASN A 522 9.87 12.95 -10.42
CA ASN A 522 9.10 11.84 -11.00
C ASN A 522 8.08 11.34 -9.95
N VAL A 523 6.81 11.66 -10.16
CA VAL A 523 5.73 11.34 -9.23
C VAL A 523 5.23 9.90 -9.36
N ASP A 524 5.36 9.28 -10.55
CA ASP A 524 4.90 7.90 -10.78
C ASP A 524 5.89 6.87 -10.22
N LYS A 525 7.18 7.20 -10.27
CA LYS A 525 8.28 6.35 -9.77
C LYS A 525 9.24 7.18 -8.93
N PRO A 526 8.87 7.54 -7.69
CA PRO A 526 9.74 8.28 -6.79
C PRO A 526 11.01 7.51 -6.48
N ARG A 527 12.09 8.23 -6.19
CA ARG A 527 13.38 7.59 -5.83
C ARG A 527 13.23 6.76 -4.56
N SER A 528 13.90 5.63 -4.53
CA SER A 528 13.99 4.75 -3.35
C SER A 528 12.66 4.23 -2.80
N LEU A 529 11.58 4.22 -3.62
CA LEU A 529 10.29 3.65 -3.26
C LEU A 529 9.89 2.55 -4.25
N ALA A 530 9.17 1.54 -3.77
CA ALA A 530 8.55 0.48 -4.57
C ALA A 530 7.03 0.47 -4.34
N LYS A 531 6.24 0.02 -5.35
CA LYS A 531 4.78 -0.07 -5.24
C LYS A 531 4.34 -0.99 -4.10
N SER A 532 5.05 -2.08 -3.89
CA SER A 532 4.83 -3.00 -2.77
C SER A 532 6.18 -3.45 -2.20
N VAL A 533 6.31 -3.34 -0.88
CA VAL A 533 7.48 -3.84 -0.15
C VAL A 533 7.21 -5.29 0.20
N THR A 534 7.83 -6.21 -0.55
CA THR A 534 7.60 -7.67 -0.46
C THR A 534 8.74 -8.41 0.23
N VAL A 535 9.66 -7.67 0.85
CA VAL A 535 10.86 -8.18 1.54
C VAL A 535 10.96 -7.57 2.93
N ALA A 536 11.62 -8.31 3.84
CA ALA A 536 11.88 -7.87 5.21
C ALA A 536 12.85 -6.69 5.27
#